data_b3c005b4880ed62f7d3f849adaf00e26
#
_entry.id   b3c005b4880ed62f7d3f849adaf00e26
#
_cell.length_a   1.000
_cell.length_b   1.000
_cell.length_c   1.000
_cell.angle_alpha   90.00
_cell.angle_beta   90.00
_cell.angle_gamma   90.00
#
_symmetry.space_group_name_H-M   'P 1'
#
loop_
_entity.id
_entity.type
_entity.pdbx_description
1 polymer ?
#
loop_
_entity_poly.entity_id
_entity_poly.type
_entity_poly.pdbx_seq_one_letter_code
_entity_poly.pdbx_strand_id
1 'polypeptide(L)'
;MSSDNAIAECSEKLQRLGEELSKIQYDFKIENKPSEKYWSKRITQFGQYHGKVIEYFTQAYSLMNLVNDEESGLLLLKISKLKQLGAKFIENMEKIKQNPSIMDLKDKQQSKWSTEQKEELINSNKECLEHEKHMNIFFREFYEKNLKTK
;
A
#
# COMPACT_ATOMS: atom_id res chain seq x y z
N MET A 1 18.54 3.21 -29.48
CA MET A 1 19.19 3.93 -28.39
C MET A 1 18.89 3.30 -27.03
N SER A 2 19.92 3.15 -26.21
CA SER A 2 19.80 2.46 -24.94
C SER A 2 18.80 3.13 -23.97
N SER A 3 18.73 4.48 -23.96
CA SER A 3 17.81 5.19 -23.07
C SER A 3 16.35 4.97 -23.47
N ASP A 4 16.04 4.94 -24.76
CA ASP A 4 14.68 4.69 -25.23
C ASP A 4 14.25 3.25 -24.89
N ASN A 5 15.16 2.29 -25.04
CA ASN A 5 14.90 0.90 -24.67
C ASN A 5 14.68 0.76 -23.16
N ALA A 6 15.49 1.47 -22.37
CA ALA A 6 15.35 1.44 -20.91
C ALA A 6 14.00 2.03 -20.47
N ILE A 7 13.57 3.12 -21.11
CA ILE A 7 12.27 3.74 -20.81
C ILE A 7 11.14 2.78 -21.17
N ALA A 8 11.22 2.15 -22.36
CA ALA A 8 10.21 1.20 -22.82
C ALA A 8 10.10 0.00 -21.88
N GLU A 9 11.24 -0.57 -21.47
CA GLU A 9 11.26 -1.69 -20.53
C GLU A 9 10.66 -1.32 -19.18
N CYS A 10 11.03 -0.14 -18.66
CA CYS A 10 10.52 0.34 -17.39
C CYS A 10 9.02 0.58 -17.44
N SER A 11 8.54 1.19 -18.53
CA SER A 11 7.10 1.45 -18.73
C SER A 11 6.31 0.14 -18.80
N GLU A 12 6.85 -0.86 -19.48
CA GLU A 12 6.22 -2.18 -19.58
C GLU A 12 6.13 -2.87 -18.22
N LYS A 13 7.21 -2.79 -17.44
CA LYS A 13 7.21 -3.35 -16.08
C LYS A 13 6.21 -2.64 -15.18
N LEU A 14 6.12 -1.30 -15.27
CA LEU A 14 5.15 -0.52 -14.50
C LEU A 14 3.72 -0.92 -14.86
N GLN A 15 3.43 -1.07 -16.15
CA GLN A 15 2.11 -1.50 -16.61
C GLN A 15 1.75 -2.86 -16.02
N ARG A 16 2.67 -3.81 -16.10
CA ARG A 16 2.45 -5.16 -15.57
C ARG A 16 2.22 -5.15 -14.06
N LEU A 17 3.06 -4.42 -13.33
CA LEU A 17 2.93 -4.32 -11.87
C LEU A 17 1.63 -3.61 -11.46
N GLY A 18 1.23 -2.58 -12.20
CA GLY A 18 -0.04 -1.91 -11.96
C GLY A 18 -1.23 -2.84 -12.16
N GLU A 19 -1.19 -3.67 -13.18
CA GLU A 19 -2.22 -4.67 -13.44
C GLU A 19 -2.25 -5.71 -12.31
N GLU A 20 -1.09 -6.18 -11.86
CA GLU A 20 -0.99 -7.13 -10.75
C GLU A 20 -1.55 -6.53 -9.47
N LEU A 21 -1.22 -5.27 -9.17
CA LEU A 21 -1.73 -4.55 -8.01
C LEU A 21 -3.26 -4.46 -8.04
N SER A 22 -3.83 -4.16 -9.21
CA SER A 22 -5.27 -3.99 -9.35
C SER A 22 -6.03 -5.30 -9.11
N LYS A 23 -5.36 -6.44 -9.26
CA LYS A 23 -5.96 -7.77 -9.07
C LYS A 23 -5.87 -8.26 -7.63
N ILE A 24 -4.95 -7.74 -6.84
CA ILE A 24 -4.81 -8.14 -5.44
C ILE A 24 -5.91 -7.45 -4.64
N GLN A 25 -6.73 -8.26 -3.99
CA GLN A 25 -7.81 -7.74 -3.15
C GLN A 25 -7.48 -7.99 -1.69
N TYR A 26 -7.69 -6.97 -0.88
CA TYR A 26 -7.52 -7.04 0.55
C TYR A 26 -8.75 -6.42 1.21
N ASP A 27 -9.30 -7.14 2.19
CA ASP A 27 -10.45 -6.65 2.95
C ASP A 27 -9.95 -5.74 4.07
N PHE A 28 -10.19 -4.44 3.94
CA PHE A 28 -9.76 -3.44 4.92
C PHE A 28 -10.66 -3.36 6.15
N LYS A 29 -11.65 -4.23 6.26
CA LYS A 29 -12.51 -4.27 7.44
C LYS A 29 -11.72 -4.70 8.67
N ILE A 30 -11.80 -3.92 9.75
CA ILE A 30 -11.17 -4.24 11.01
C ILE A 30 -12.17 -5.04 11.86
N GLU A 31 -11.78 -6.24 12.26
CA GLU A 31 -12.59 -7.07 13.14
C GLU A 31 -11.96 -7.15 14.53
N ASN A 32 -12.80 -7.22 15.56
CA ASN A 32 -12.35 -7.33 16.93
C ASN A 32 -12.02 -8.79 17.24
N LYS A 33 -10.90 -9.28 16.73
CA LYS A 33 -10.45 -10.65 16.92
C LYS A 33 -9.25 -10.68 17.87
N PRO A 34 -9.40 -11.24 19.09
CA PRO A 34 -8.28 -11.34 20.05
C PRO A 34 -7.43 -12.59 19.78
N SER A 35 -6.94 -12.74 18.56
CA SER A 35 -6.20 -13.94 18.14
C SER A 35 -4.93 -13.55 17.39
N GLU A 36 -3.80 -14.02 17.90
CA GLU A 36 -2.51 -13.84 17.24
C GLU A 36 -2.52 -14.45 15.85
N LYS A 37 -3.13 -15.62 15.69
CA LYS A 37 -3.22 -16.31 14.41
C LYS A 37 -4.00 -15.48 13.38
N TYR A 38 -5.08 -14.86 13.79
CA TYR A 38 -5.87 -13.99 12.93
C TYR A 38 -5.02 -12.83 12.39
N TRP A 39 -4.30 -12.14 13.29
CA TRP A 39 -3.50 -10.98 12.91
C TRP A 39 -2.27 -11.37 12.10
N SER A 40 -1.65 -12.52 12.38
CA SER A 40 -0.58 -13.06 11.55
C SER A 40 -1.05 -13.25 10.11
N LYS A 41 -2.22 -13.84 9.94
CA LYS A 41 -2.80 -14.07 8.60
C LYS A 41 -3.10 -12.76 7.89
N ARG A 42 -3.66 -11.79 8.61
CA ARG A 42 -3.96 -10.47 8.04
C ARG A 42 -2.70 -9.75 7.60
N ILE A 43 -1.65 -9.80 8.39
CA ILE A 43 -0.35 -9.20 8.06
C ILE A 43 0.21 -9.86 6.79
N THR A 44 0.17 -11.18 6.70
CA THR A 44 0.65 -11.91 5.53
C THR A 44 -0.12 -11.53 4.27
N GLN A 45 -1.44 -11.46 4.37
CA GLN A 45 -2.30 -11.10 3.23
C GLN A 45 -2.03 -9.68 2.75
N PHE A 46 -1.95 -8.73 3.68
CA PHE A 46 -1.65 -7.35 3.31
C PHE A 46 -0.22 -7.21 2.80
N GLY A 47 0.71 -8.00 3.36
CA GLY A 47 2.11 -7.99 2.93
C GLY A 47 2.29 -8.34 1.47
N GLN A 48 1.44 -9.21 0.91
CA GLN A 48 1.48 -9.54 -0.51
C GLN A 48 1.18 -8.30 -1.37
N TYR A 49 0.15 -7.55 -0.98
CA TYR A 49 -0.19 -6.30 -1.64
C TYR A 49 0.92 -5.27 -1.47
N HIS A 50 1.40 -5.10 -0.25
CA HIS A 50 2.45 -4.13 0.07
C HIS A 50 3.76 -4.44 -0.66
N GLY A 51 4.09 -5.73 -0.80
CA GLY A 51 5.26 -6.15 -1.57
C GLY A 51 5.19 -5.69 -3.02
N LYS A 52 4.00 -5.78 -3.63
CA LYS A 52 3.79 -5.28 -4.99
C LYS A 52 3.88 -3.75 -5.06
N VAL A 53 3.40 -3.07 -4.03
CA VAL A 53 3.55 -1.60 -3.94
C VAL A 53 5.04 -1.22 -3.94
N ILE A 54 5.87 -1.96 -3.19
CA ILE A 54 7.32 -1.72 -3.15
C ILE A 54 7.95 -1.97 -4.51
N GLU A 55 7.57 -3.05 -5.20
CA GLU A 55 8.06 -3.34 -6.55
C GLU A 55 7.68 -2.22 -7.53
N TYR A 56 6.44 -1.76 -7.45
CA TYR A 56 5.97 -0.66 -8.29
C TYR A 56 6.75 0.62 -7.99
N PHE A 57 6.97 0.91 -6.71
CA PHE A 57 7.78 2.07 -6.31
C PHE A 57 9.17 2.03 -6.93
N THR A 58 9.82 0.87 -6.90
CA THR A 58 11.16 0.70 -7.46
C THR A 58 11.17 1.03 -8.96
N GLN A 59 10.18 0.55 -9.70
CA GLN A 59 10.09 0.82 -11.13
C GLN A 59 9.72 2.28 -11.41
N ALA A 60 8.86 2.88 -10.59
CA ALA A 60 8.52 4.31 -10.72
C ALA A 60 9.74 5.19 -10.48
N TYR A 61 10.57 4.81 -9.52
CA TYR A 61 11.83 5.51 -9.26
C TYR A 61 12.76 5.44 -10.47
N SER A 62 12.87 4.24 -11.08
CA SER A 62 13.68 4.05 -12.28
C SER A 62 13.17 4.89 -13.45
N LEU A 63 11.86 4.92 -13.65
CA LEU A 63 11.26 5.71 -14.73
C LEU A 63 11.52 7.20 -14.53
N MET A 64 11.35 7.68 -13.29
CA MET A 64 11.60 9.08 -12.98
C MET A 64 13.05 9.49 -13.30
N ASN A 65 14.00 8.60 -12.97
CA ASN A 65 15.42 8.85 -13.27
C ASN A 65 15.70 8.87 -14.76
N LEU A 66 14.94 8.12 -15.56
CA LEU A 66 15.15 8.05 -17.02
C LEU A 66 14.51 9.21 -17.74
N VAL A 67 13.29 9.60 -17.37
CA VAL A 67 12.56 10.68 -18.07
C VAL A 67 12.61 12.01 -17.35
N ASN A 68 12.68 12.00 -16.04
CA ASN A 68 12.81 13.21 -15.20
C ASN A 68 11.78 14.29 -15.54
N ASP A 69 10.53 13.90 -15.73
CA ASP A 69 9.45 14.84 -15.96
C ASP A 69 8.53 14.97 -14.74
N GLU A 70 7.64 15.96 -14.80
CA GLU A 70 6.74 16.26 -13.69
C GLU A 70 5.79 15.11 -13.36
N GLU A 71 5.25 14.46 -14.40
CA GLU A 71 4.28 13.38 -14.20
C GLU A 71 4.91 12.14 -13.58
N SER A 72 6.12 11.78 -14.01
CA SER A 72 6.84 10.66 -13.40
C SER A 72 7.22 10.96 -11.96
N GLY A 73 7.59 12.21 -11.67
CA GLY A 73 7.84 12.65 -10.30
C GLY A 73 6.59 12.57 -9.43
N LEU A 74 5.45 12.97 -9.98
CA LEU A 74 4.17 12.90 -9.26
C LEU A 74 3.76 11.45 -8.99
N LEU A 75 3.94 10.57 -9.97
CA LEU A 75 3.70 9.13 -9.78
C LEU A 75 4.57 8.59 -8.65
N LEU A 76 5.85 8.94 -8.66
CA LEU A 76 6.78 8.50 -7.62
C LEU A 76 6.34 8.97 -6.24
N LEU A 77 5.94 10.23 -6.10
CA LEU A 77 5.47 10.76 -4.82
C LEU A 77 4.24 10.01 -4.31
N LYS A 78 3.28 9.75 -5.19
CA LYS A 78 2.04 9.09 -4.80
C LYS A 78 2.26 7.65 -4.39
N ILE A 79 3.07 6.90 -5.13
CA ILE A 79 3.33 5.50 -4.79
C ILE A 79 4.23 5.40 -3.54
N SER A 80 5.13 6.38 -3.35
CA SER A 80 5.95 6.46 -2.13
C SER A 80 5.05 6.63 -0.90
N LYS A 81 4.04 7.49 -1.00
CA LYS A 81 3.09 7.69 0.10
C LYS A 81 2.31 6.41 0.39
N LEU A 82 1.85 5.70 -0.64
CA LEU A 82 1.15 4.43 -0.45
C LEU A 82 2.05 3.41 0.24
N LYS A 83 3.31 3.35 -0.14
CA LYS A 83 4.30 2.48 0.50
C LYS A 83 4.45 2.80 1.98
N GLN A 84 4.55 4.07 2.33
CA GLN A 84 4.70 4.52 3.71
C GLN A 84 3.45 4.21 4.54
N LEU A 85 2.27 4.49 3.99
CA LEU A 85 1.01 4.21 4.68
C LEU A 85 0.81 2.71 4.91
N GLY A 86 1.19 1.90 3.93
CA GLY A 86 1.12 0.44 4.06
C GLY A 86 2.06 -0.08 5.13
N ALA A 87 3.29 0.45 5.19
CA ALA A 87 4.25 0.07 6.22
C ALA A 87 3.73 0.41 7.62
N LYS A 88 3.12 1.58 7.77
CA LYS A 88 2.54 2.00 9.05
C LYS A 88 1.37 1.10 9.47
N PHE A 89 0.53 0.72 8.52
CA PHE A 89 -0.58 -0.18 8.79
C PHE A 89 -0.05 -1.55 9.23
N ILE A 90 0.96 -2.09 8.57
CA ILE A 90 1.60 -3.36 8.97
C ILE A 90 2.16 -3.24 10.39
N GLU A 91 2.88 -2.15 10.68
CA GLU A 91 3.44 -1.92 12.01
C GLU A 91 2.36 -1.94 13.09
N ASN A 92 1.22 -1.29 12.81
CA ASN A 92 0.11 -1.27 13.77
C ASN A 92 -0.54 -2.64 13.92
N MET A 93 -0.67 -3.41 12.84
CA MET A 93 -1.15 -4.79 12.94
C MET A 93 -0.19 -5.67 13.75
N GLU A 94 1.12 -5.46 13.61
CA GLU A 94 2.12 -6.19 14.39
C GLU A 94 1.98 -5.89 15.89
N LYS A 95 1.72 -4.64 16.25
CA LYS A 95 1.48 -4.26 17.65
C LYS A 95 0.24 -4.96 18.22
N ILE A 96 -0.83 -5.04 17.43
CA ILE A 96 -2.05 -5.74 17.85
C ILE A 96 -1.76 -7.24 17.97
N LYS A 97 -1.01 -7.81 17.04
CA LYS A 97 -0.64 -9.23 17.08
C LYS A 97 0.08 -9.60 18.38
N GLN A 98 0.97 -8.71 18.85
CA GLN A 98 1.70 -8.93 20.10
C GLN A 98 0.80 -8.88 21.33
N ASN A 99 -0.35 -8.22 21.23
CA ASN A 99 -1.28 -8.03 22.35
C ASN A 99 -2.72 -8.12 21.86
N PRO A 100 -3.12 -9.26 21.26
CA PRO A 100 -4.42 -9.35 20.57
C PRO A 100 -5.63 -9.20 21.48
N SER A 101 -5.47 -9.41 22.81
CA SER A 101 -6.54 -9.23 23.77
C SER A 101 -7.10 -7.80 23.77
N ILE A 102 -6.34 -6.83 23.27
CA ILE A 102 -6.82 -5.45 23.11
C ILE A 102 -8.12 -5.42 22.30
N MET A 103 -8.27 -6.31 21.34
CA MET A 103 -9.42 -6.32 20.43
C MET A 103 -10.68 -6.92 21.08
N ASP A 104 -10.55 -7.55 22.23
CA ASP A 104 -11.67 -8.17 22.94
C ASP A 104 -12.15 -7.37 24.16
N LEU A 105 -11.42 -6.33 24.55
CA LEU A 105 -11.76 -5.57 25.73
C LEU A 105 -13.00 -4.69 25.50
N LYS A 106 -13.88 -4.66 26.49
CA LYS A 106 -15.00 -3.72 26.49
C LYS A 106 -14.45 -2.32 26.77
N ASP A 107 -15.15 -1.30 26.30
CA ASP A 107 -14.71 0.09 26.43
C ASP A 107 -14.29 0.46 27.85
N LYS A 108 -15.09 0.07 28.86
CA LYS A 108 -14.79 0.36 30.25
C LYS A 108 -13.58 -0.36 30.79
N GLN A 109 -13.09 -1.39 30.09
CA GLN A 109 -11.95 -2.20 30.50
C GLN A 109 -10.66 -1.80 29.78
N GLN A 110 -10.78 -0.95 28.76
CA GLN A 110 -9.61 -0.55 27.98
C GLN A 110 -8.80 0.50 28.73
N SER A 111 -7.48 0.29 28.76
CA SER A 111 -6.56 1.32 29.23
C SER A 111 -6.41 2.39 28.15
N LYS A 112 -5.84 3.54 28.55
CA LYS A 112 -5.50 4.59 27.58
C LYS A 112 -4.61 4.06 26.46
N TRP A 113 -3.60 3.26 26.83
CA TRP A 113 -2.67 2.65 25.86
C TRP A 113 -3.40 1.75 24.85
N SER A 114 -4.29 0.88 25.35
CA SER A 114 -5.06 -0.02 24.49
C SER A 114 -5.96 0.74 23.52
N THR A 115 -6.62 1.78 24.02
CA THR A 115 -7.48 2.64 23.20
C THR A 115 -6.67 3.32 22.10
N GLU A 116 -5.49 3.86 22.43
CA GLU A 116 -4.61 4.51 21.45
C GLU A 116 -4.12 3.54 20.39
N GLN A 117 -3.75 2.31 20.79
CA GLN A 117 -3.29 1.30 19.83
C GLN A 117 -4.39 0.94 18.84
N LYS A 118 -5.61 0.78 19.34
CA LYS A 118 -6.76 0.47 18.50
C LYS A 118 -7.06 1.60 17.53
N GLU A 119 -7.02 2.84 18.02
CA GLU A 119 -7.25 4.03 17.19
C GLU A 119 -6.18 4.18 16.10
N GLU A 120 -4.92 3.93 16.43
CA GLU A 120 -3.82 3.97 15.46
C GLU A 120 -4.04 2.93 14.36
N LEU A 121 -4.45 1.72 14.73
CA LEU A 121 -4.75 0.68 13.75
C LEU A 121 -5.87 1.12 12.80
N ILE A 122 -6.98 1.61 13.36
CA ILE A 122 -8.13 2.04 12.58
C ILE A 122 -7.76 3.19 11.66
N ASN A 123 -7.04 4.18 12.17
CA ASN A 123 -6.65 5.36 11.40
C ASN A 123 -5.68 5.01 10.27
N SER A 124 -4.67 4.17 10.55
CA SER A 124 -3.71 3.78 9.52
C SER A 124 -4.38 2.93 8.43
N ASN A 125 -5.31 2.08 8.80
CA ASN A 125 -6.10 1.30 7.85
C ASN A 125 -6.93 2.21 6.93
N LYS A 126 -7.60 3.20 7.53
CA LYS A 126 -8.43 4.16 6.79
C LYS A 126 -7.61 4.99 5.82
N GLU A 127 -6.48 5.52 6.29
CA GLU A 127 -5.59 6.32 5.43
C GLU A 127 -5.05 5.50 4.27
N CYS A 128 -4.66 4.26 4.53
CA CYS A 128 -4.15 3.37 3.51
C CYS A 128 -5.22 3.06 2.46
N LEU A 129 -6.44 2.74 2.91
CA LEU A 129 -7.55 2.45 2.01
C LEU A 129 -7.93 3.66 1.14
N GLU A 130 -8.01 4.83 1.74
CA GLU A 130 -8.35 6.05 1.01
C GLU A 130 -7.30 6.37 -0.05
N HIS A 131 -6.02 6.23 0.31
CA HIS A 131 -4.95 6.49 -0.65
C HIS A 131 -4.90 5.42 -1.74
N GLU A 132 -5.20 4.15 -1.41
CA GLU A 132 -5.30 3.09 -2.41
C GLU A 132 -6.36 3.41 -3.45
N LYS A 133 -7.53 3.88 -3.02
CA LYS A 133 -8.61 4.27 -3.95
C LYS A 133 -8.16 5.40 -4.85
N HIS A 134 -7.46 6.38 -4.28
CA HIS A 134 -6.90 7.50 -5.03
C HIS A 134 -5.87 7.00 -6.05
N MET A 135 -5.01 6.07 -5.64
CA MET A 135 -3.98 5.52 -6.53
C MET A 135 -4.57 4.72 -7.69
N ASN A 136 -5.67 4.01 -7.46
CA ASN A 136 -6.31 3.25 -8.53
C ASN A 136 -6.78 4.16 -9.66
N ILE A 137 -7.33 5.32 -9.29
CA ILE A 137 -7.73 6.33 -10.26
C ILE A 137 -6.50 6.91 -10.97
N PHE A 138 -5.49 7.24 -10.19
CA PHE A 138 -4.25 7.84 -10.73
C PHE A 138 -3.53 6.87 -11.66
N PHE A 139 -3.44 5.58 -11.31
CA PHE A 139 -2.80 4.57 -12.17
C PHE A 139 -3.47 4.49 -13.53
N ARG A 140 -4.80 4.51 -13.53
CA ARG A 140 -5.55 4.43 -14.78
C ARG A 140 -5.26 5.63 -15.67
N GLU A 141 -5.31 6.83 -15.11
CA GLU A 141 -5.03 8.05 -15.85
C GLU A 141 -3.59 8.10 -16.35
N PHE A 142 -2.65 7.73 -15.50
CA PHE A 142 -1.23 7.71 -15.87
C PHE A 142 -0.97 6.70 -16.99
N TYR A 143 -1.56 5.49 -16.88
CA TYR A 143 -1.42 4.45 -17.90
C TYR A 143 -1.96 4.94 -19.25
N GLU A 144 -3.17 5.47 -19.26
CA GLU A 144 -3.81 5.94 -20.49
C GLU A 144 -3.00 7.02 -21.18
N LYS A 145 -2.41 7.91 -20.39
CA LYS A 145 -1.68 9.06 -20.93
C LYS A 145 -0.24 8.71 -21.32
N ASN A 146 0.46 7.90 -20.53
CA ASN A 146 1.91 7.74 -20.66
C ASN A 146 2.39 6.34 -21.01
N LEU A 147 1.66 5.29 -20.64
CA LEU A 147 2.13 3.92 -20.77
C LEU A 147 1.41 3.12 -21.84
N LYS A 148 0.24 3.55 -22.26
CA LYS A 148 -0.54 2.84 -23.27
C LYS A 148 0.20 2.89 -24.61
N THR A 149 0.40 1.72 -25.20
CA THR A 149 1.04 1.59 -26.50
C THR A 149 0.15 2.18 -27.58
N LYS A 150 0.72 3.03 -28.40
CA LYS A 150 0.00 3.69 -29.49
C LYS A 150 0.03 2.85 -30.76
#